data_9eedcb99654878b5c64a684798c53fd4
#
_entry.id   9eedcb99654878b5c64a684798c53fd4
#
_cell.length_a   1.000
_cell.length_b   1.000
_cell.length_c   1.000
_cell.angle_alpha   90.00
_cell.angle_beta   90.00
_cell.angle_gamma   90.00
#
_symmetry.space_group_name_H-M   'P 1'
#
loop_
_entity.id
_entity.type
_entity.pdbx_description
1 polymer ?
#
loop_
_entity_poly.entity_id
_entity_poly.type
_entity_poly.pdbx_seq_one_letter_code
_entity_poly.pdbx_strand_id
1 'polypeptide(L)'
;MRRRLLAEPPAAYVQIGRERLQLGEAELETAALRWGAARLREGTGLFERDYACFEGTESGKPILLWLISSDLKTVTEAQIERVTSERIPAHCGKLVGTDLPVRLGRVGLDMTPKQSAEAVGIPSYNDGFGWQFWFSQRFLKNARGLQELELDWLGVEFQNGRAVRGFASLVKNPS
;
A
#
# COMPACT_ATOMS: atom_id res chain seq x y z
N MET A 1 -23.87 8.01 -11.05
CA MET A 1 -22.47 8.41 -11.30
C MET A 1 -21.67 7.18 -11.74
N ARG A 2 -21.19 7.13 -12.99
CA ARG A 2 -20.39 5.97 -13.45
C ARG A 2 -19.03 5.99 -12.74
N ARG A 3 -18.74 4.97 -11.94
CA ARG A 3 -17.42 4.76 -11.35
C ARG A 3 -16.42 4.56 -12.49
N ARG A 4 -15.36 5.34 -12.49
CA ARG A 4 -14.31 5.22 -13.50
C ARG A 4 -13.31 4.14 -13.06
N LEU A 5 -13.36 3.00 -13.72
CA LEU A 5 -12.35 1.96 -13.54
C LEU A 5 -11.10 2.30 -14.35
N LEU A 6 -9.94 2.03 -13.76
CA LEU A 6 -8.67 2.11 -14.47
C LEU A 6 -8.42 0.82 -15.23
N ALA A 7 -7.72 0.91 -16.37
CA ALA A 7 -7.34 -0.25 -17.17
C ALA A 7 -6.21 -1.05 -16.50
N GLU A 8 -5.32 -0.34 -15.79
CA GLU A 8 -4.17 -0.93 -15.11
C GLU A 8 -4.27 -0.73 -13.59
N PRO A 9 -3.66 -1.61 -12.79
CA PRO A 9 -3.63 -1.45 -11.35
C PRO A 9 -3.02 -0.11 -10.93
N PRO A 10 -3.72 0.68 -10.09
CA PRO A 10 -3.20 1.96 -9.62
C PRO A 10 -1.99 1.82 -8.68
N ALA A 11 -1.89 0.71 -7.94
CA ALA A 11 -0.79 0.45 -7.03
C ALA A 11 -0.57 -1.07 -6.86
N ALA A 12 0.14 -1.68 -7.82
CA ALA A 12 0.45 -3.11 -7.78
C ALA A 12 1.69 -3.45 -6.94
N TYR A 13 2.40 -2.45 -6.43
CA TYR A 13 3.62 -2.62 -5.66
C TYR A 13 3.80 -1.51 -4.64
N VAL A 14 4.63 -1.79 -3.65
CA VAL A 14 5.15 -0.80 -2.69
C VAL A 14 6.60 -0.52 -3.06
N GLN A 15 6.96 0.74 -3.24
CA GLN A 15 8.32 1.17 -3.49
C GLN A 15 8.97 1.56 -2.17
N ILE A 16 10.05 0.89 -1.80
CA ILE A 16 10.85 1.21 -0.62
C ILE A 16 12.26 1.55 -1.12
N GLY A 17 12.54 2.85 -1.27
CA GLY A 17 13.76 3.30 -1.91
C GLY A 17 13.85 2.79 -3.35
N ARG A 18 14.82 1.93 -3.63
CA ARG A 18 15.02 1.33 -4.96
C ARG A 18 14.33 -0.02 -5.13
N GLU A 19 13.77 -0.57 -4.06
CA GLU A 19 13.12 -1.87 -4.12
C GLU A 19 11.64 -1.77 -4.34
N ARG A 20 11.13 -2.71 -5.11
CA ARG A 20 9.70 -2.90 -5.32
C ARG A 20 9.24 -4.19 -4.70
N LEU A 21 8.25 -4.11 -3.82
CA LEU A 21 7.57 -5.26 -3.28
C LEU A 21 6.26 -5.42 -4.04
N GLN A 22 6.18 -6.42 -4.94
CA GLN A 22 4.96 -6.68 -5.70
C GLN A 22 3.88 -7.24 -4.76
N LEU A 23 2.73 -6.58 -4.71
CA LEU A 23 1.59 -7.05 -3.94
C LEU A 23 1.11 -8.42 -4.46
N GLY A 24 0.87 -9.34 -3.56
CA GLY A 24 0.49 -10.71 -3.89
C GLY A 24 1.65 -11.64 -4.26
N GLU A 25 2.89 -11.13 -4.30
CA GLU A 25 4.08 -11.93 -4.66
C GLU A 25 5.20 -11.81 -3.63
N ALA A 26 5.52 -10.60 -3.15
CA ALA A 26 6.57 -10.40 -2.16
C ALA A 26 6.17 -11.02 -0.82
N GLU A 27 7.09 -11.75 -0.20
CA GLU A 27 6.84 -12.38 1.10
C GLU A 27 7.01 -11.39 2.24
N LEU A 28 6.03 -11.36 3.15
CA LEU A 28 6.06 -10.48 4.31
C LEU A 28 7.26 -10.78 5.22
N GLU A 29 7.57 -12.05 5.44
CA GLU A 29 8.71 -12.46 6.29
C GLU A 29 10.03 -11.94 5.75
N THR A 30 10.25 -12.02 4.45
CA THR A 30 11.48 -11.51 3.80
C THR A 30 11.62 -10.00 4.03
N ALA A 31 10.53 -9.23 3.87
CA ALA A 31 10.54 -7.80 4.12
C ALA A 31 10.77 -7.48 5.61
N ALA A 32 10.10 -8.21 6.51
CA ALA A 32 10.26 -8.02 7.94
C ALA A 32 11.71 -8.26 8.39
N LEU A 33 12.32 -9.34 7.94
CA LEU A 33 13.72 -9.66 8.26
C LEU A 33 14.69 -8.61 7.72
N ARG A 34 14.47 -8.14 6.51
CA ARG A 34 15.37 -7.18 5.86
C ARG A 34 15.54 -5.89 6.66
N TRP A 35 14.45 -5.34 7.20
CA TRP A 35 14.45 -4.06 7.92
C TRP A 35 14.27 -4.22 9.44
N GLY A 36 14.35 -5.45 9.94
CA GLY A 36 14.33 -5.70 11.38
C GLY A 36 12.98 -5.49 12.05
N ALA A 37 11.88 -5.70 11.32
CA ALA A 37 10.53 -5.60 11.87
C ALA A 37 10.09 -6.91 12.51
N ALA A 38 9.30 -6.83 13.58
CA ALA A 38 8.59 -7.97 14.12
C ALA A 38 7.38 -8.30 13.24
N ARG A 39 7.17 -9.58 12.94
CA ARG A 39 5.97 -10.08 12.29
C ARG A 39 4.93 -10.44 13.36
N LEU A 40 3.78 -9.80 13.29
CA LEU A 40 2.70 -9.95 14.26
C LEU A 40 1.47 -10.56 13.57
N ARG A 41 0.62 -11.21 14.36
CA ARG A 41 -0.63 -11.81 13.88
C ARG A 41 -1.80 -11.30 14.66
N GLU A 42 -2.88 -10.94 13.96
CA GLU A 42 -4.17 -10.55 14.53
C GLU A 42 -5.32 -11.31 13.87
N GLY A 43 -6.45 -11.39 14.59
CA GLY A 43 -7.67 -12.02 14.10
C GLY A 43 -7.70 -13.52 14.31
N THR A 44 -8.79 -14.13 13.84
CA THR A 44 -9.03 -15.58 13.95
C THR A 44 -9.68 -16.12 12.69
N GLY A 45 -9.35 -17.36 12.34
CA GLY A 45 -9.95 -18.06 11.20
C GLY A 45 -9.69 -17.34 9.87
N LEU A 46 -10.76 -17.07 9.13
CA LEU A 46 -10.68 -16.37 7.83
C LEU A 46 -10.24 -14.91 7.92
N PHE A 47 -10.24 -14.35 9.13
CA PHE A 47 -9.85 -12.96 9.37
C PHE A 47 -8.45 -12.82 9.96
N GLU A 48 -7.70 -13.91 10.05
CA GLU A 48 -6.30 -13.83 10.44
C GLU A 48 -5.49 -13.03 9.43
N ARG A 49 -4.65 -12.14 9.96
CA ARG A 49 -3.73 -11.34 9.17
C ARG A 49 -2.39 -11.28 9.85
N ASP A 50 -1.33 -11.39 9.08
CA ASP A 50 0.01 -11.05 9.53
C ASP A 50 0.33 -9.63 9.09
N TYR A 51 1.07 -8.92 9.93
CA TYR A 51 1.48 -7.56 9.62
C TYR A 51 2.84 -7.24 10.23
N ALA A 52 3.50 -6.26 9.65
CA ALA A 52 4.75 -5.71 10.15
C ALA A 52 4.76 -4.20 9.92
N CYS A 53 5.31 -3.44 10.87
CA CYS A 53 5.47 -2.01 10.71
C CYS A 53 6.92 -1.62 10.49
N PHE A 54 7.09 -0.50 9.81
CA PHE A 54 8.39 0.09 9.47
C PHE A 54 8.28 1.58 9.70
N GLU A 55 9.30 2.16 10.32
CA GLU A 55 9.36 3.60 10.56
C GLU A 55 10.49 4.24 9.79
N GLY A 56 10.30 5.47 9.40
CA GLY A 56 11.31 6.28 8.75
C GLY A 56 11.02 7.76 8.90
N THR A 57 11.84 8.58 8.30
CA THR A 57 11.66 10.02 8.28
C THR A 57 11.75 10.51 6.83
N GLU A 58 10.69 11.15 6.35
CA GLU A 58 10.66 11.79 5.04
C GLU A 58 10.39 13.28 5.21
N SER A 59 11.21 14.12 4.56
CA SER A 59 11.09 15.58 4.67
C SER A 59 11.09 16.07 6.13
N GLY A 60 11.91 15.44 6.97
CA GLY A 60 12.07 15.80 8.38
C GLY A 60 10.92 15.38 9.30
N LYS A 61 9.96 14.59 8.82
CA LYS A 61 8.79 14.15 9.58
C LYS A 61 8.69 12.63 9.63
N PRO A 62 8.27 12.05 10.78
CA PRO A 62 8.09 10.61 10.90
C PRO A 62 7.01 10.07 9.98
N ILE A 63 7.26 8.88 9.45
CA ILE A 63 6.29 8.10 8.70
C ILE A 63 6.21 6.68 9.25
N LEU A 64 5.05 6.06 9.11
CA LEU A 64 4.85 4.63 9.30
C LEU A 64 4.45 3.97 7.99
N LEU A 65 5.04 2.82 7.73
CA LEU A 65 4.61 1.89 6.71
C LEU A 65 4.13 0.62 7.40
N TRP A 66 2.92 0.18 7.05
CA TRP A 66 2.39 -1.11 7.44
C TRP A 66 2.33 -2.01 6.22
N LEU A 67 2.94 -3.19 6.32
CA LEU A 67 2.78 -4.26 5.35
C LEU A 67 1.88 -5.32 5.96
N ILE A 68 0.83 -5.70 5.24
CA ILE A 68 -0.22 -6.59 5.74
C ILE A 68 -0.38 -7.76 4.78
N SER A 69 -0.51 -8.96 5.35
CA SER A 69 -0.74 -10.20 4.61
C SER A 69 -2.06 -10.82 5.01
N SER A 70 -3.00 -10.92 4.08
CA SER A 70 -4.27 -11.62 4.27
C SER A 70 -4.19 -13.11 3.96
N ASP A 71 -3.17 -13.56 3.23
CA ASP A 71 -2.90 -14.97 2.93
C ASP A 71 -1.85 -15.60 3.87
N LEU A 72 -1.39 -14.84 4.87
CA LEU A 72 -0.39 -15.19 5.87
C LEU A 72 1.02 -15.48 5.28
N LYS A 73 1.25 -15.12 4.04
CA LYS A 73 2.51 -15.33 3.34
C LYS A 73 2.98 -14.10 2.58
N THR A 74 2.17 -13.62 1.63
CA THR A 74 2.54 -12.49 0.77
C THR A 74 2.00 -11.17 1.28
N VAL A 75 2.66 -10.08 0.92
CA VAL A 75 2.15 -8.73 1.18
C VAL A 75 0.98 -8.48 0.23
N THR A 76 -0.23 -8.36 0.78
CA THR A 76 -1.45 -8.11 0.01
C THR A 76 -1.96 -6.68 0.14
N GLU A 77 -1.53 -5.98 1.18
CA GLU A 77 -1.89 -4.59 1.45
C GLU A 77 -0.71 -3.83 2.05
N ALA A 78 -0.63 -2.56 1.75
CA ALA A 78 0.32 -1.64 2.38
C ALA A 78 -0.39 -0.35 2.77
N GLN A 79 -0.01 0.23 3.89
CA GLN A 79 -0.52 1.51 4.38
C GLN A 79 0.65 2.40 4.74
N ILE A 80 0.59 3.66 4.33
CA ILE A 80 1.56 4.68 4.73
C ILE A 80 0.85 5.83 5.41
N GLU A 81 1.48 6.42 6.42
CA GLU A 81 0.92 7.57 7.11
C GLU A 81 1.99 8.47 7.73
N ARG A 82 1.70 9.75 7.79
CA ARG A 82 2.41 10.68 8.66
C ARG A 82 1.99 10.43 10.09
N VAL A 83 2.94 10.36 11.01
CA VAL A 83 2.70 10.12 12.42
C VAL A 83 3.49 11.08 13.28
N THR A 84 3.14 11.16 14.55
CA THR A 84 3.99 11.77 15.58
C THR A 84 4.90 10.69 16.16
N SER A 85 6.08 11.08 16.64
CA SER A 85 7.05 10.13 17.21
C SER A 85 6.48 9.26 18.33
N GLU A 86 5.52 9.79 19.09
CA GLU A 86 4.86 9.09 20.20
C GLU A 86 3.95 7.93 19.75
N ARG A 87 3.52 7.93 18.50
CA ARG A 87 2.66 6.90 17.93
C ARG A 87 3.41 5.76 17.25
N ILE A 88 4.72 5.81 17.23
CA ILE A 88 5.53 4.79 16.59
C ILE A 88 5.63 3.57 17.51
N PRO A 89 5.13 2.38 17.10
CA PRO A 89 5.28 1.16 17.87
C PRO A 89 6.76 0.77 18.04
N ALA A 90 7.10 0.17 19.19
CA ALA A 90 8.48 -0.18 19.51
C ALA A 90 9.08 -1.31 18.66
N HIS A 91 8.22 -2.10 18.02
CA HIS A 91 8.62 -3.28 17.23
C HIS A 91 8.77 -3.02 15.73
N CYS A 92 8.71 -1.76 15.30
CA CYS A 92 8.85 -1.41 13.89
C CYS A 92 10.29 -1.58 13.40
N GLY A 93 10.43 -2.06 12.18
CA GLY A 93 11.69 -2.02 11.45
C GLY A 93 12.09 -0.59 11.12
N LYS A 94 13.36 -0.38 10.79
CA LYS A 94 13.91 0.94 10.50
C LYS A 94 14.19 1.10 9.01
N LEU A 95 13.59 2.13 8.41
CA LEU A 95 13.88 2.57 7.06
C LEU A 95 14.80 3.79 7.14
N VAL A 96 15.98 3.70 6.54
CA VAL A 96 16.99 4.75 6.62
C VAL A 96 17.63 5.02 5.26
N GLY A 97 18.02 6.28 5.02
CA GLY A 97 18.80 6.66 3.84
C GLY A 97 18.13 6.25 2.52
N THR A 98 18.75 5.29 1.83
CA THR A 98 18.31 4.84 0.50
C THR A 98 17.03 4.00 0.50
N ASP A 99 16.49 3.63 1.68
CA ASP A 99 15.19 2.97 1.79
C ASP A 99 14.02 3.96 1.57
N LEU A 100 14.29 5.22 1.53
CA LEU A 100 13.31 6.29 1.35
C LEU A 100 13.45 6.93 -0.03
N PRO A 101 12.40 7.47 -0.61
CA PRO A 101 11.02 7.56 -0.09
C PRO A 101 10.24 6.26 -0.26
N VAL A 102 9.15 6.12 0.52
CA VAL A 102 8.16 5.07 0.36
C VAL A 102 7.05 5.55 -0.59
N ARG A 103 6.65 4.69 -1.51
CA ARG A 103 5.57 4.97 -2.45
C ARG A 103 4.61 3.77 -2.51
N LEU A 104 3.32 4.08 -2.62
CA LEU A 104 2.29 3.11 -3.00
C LEU A 104 2.12 3.22 -4.53
N GLY A 105 2.71 2.29 -5.26
CA GLY A 105 2.87 2.47 -6.69
C GLY A 105 3.68 3.75 -6.98
N ARG A 106 3.04 4.72 -7.59
CA ARG A 106 3.66 6.01 -7.95
C ARG A 106 3.29 7.15 -7.00
N VAL A 107 2.50 6.88 -5.97
CA VAL A 107 1.99 7.91 -5.07
C VAL A 107 2.65 7.80 -3.70
N GLY A 108 3.06 8.92 -3.17
CA GLY A 108 3.66 9.02 -1.84
C GLY A 108 3.11 10.16 -1.03
N LEU A 109 3.53 10.23 0.23
CA LEU A 109 3.17 11.32 1.13
C LEU A 109 3.67 12.66 0.60
N ASP A 110 2.97 13.73 0.97
CA ASP A 110 3.19 15.11 0.56
C ASP A 110 2.90 15.43 -0.92
N MET A 111 2.52 14.47 -1.73
CA MET A 111 2.05 14.73 -3.09
C MET A 111 0.72 15.48 -3.05
N THR A 112 0.52 16.39 -4.00
CA THR A 112 -0.76 17.09 -4.18
C THR A 112 -1.76 16.18 -4.92
N PRO A 113 -3.08 16.47 -4.85
CA PRO A 113 -4.06 15.78 -5.67
C PRO A 113 -3.74 15.83 -7.17
N LYS A 114 -3.23 16.97 -7.64
CA LYS A 114 -2.83 17.14 -9.05
C LYS A 114 -1.67 16.22 -9.42
N GLN A 115 -0.62 16.16 -8.60
CA GLN A 115 0.52 15.27 -8.82
C GLN A 115 0.10 13.80 -8.81
N SER A 116 -0.80 13.43 -7.89
CA SER A 116 -1.33 12.06 -7.82
C SER A 116 -2.15 11.70 -9.05
N ALA A 117 -2.98 12.61 -9.55
CA ALA A 117 -3.74 12.42 -10.78
C ALA A 117 -2.83 12.34 -12.02
N GLU A 118 -1.75 13.10 -12.06
CA GLU A 118 -0.75 13.01 -13.14
C GLU A 118 -0.03 11.66 -13.11
N ALA A 119 0.23 11.11 -11.92
CA ALA A 119 0.91 9.83 -11.75
C ALA A 119 0.02 8.62 -12.06
N VAL A 120 -1.24 8.63 -11.64
CA VAL A 120 -2.13 7.46 -11.65
C VAL A 120 -3.34 7.64 -12.57
N GLY A 121 -3.73 8.86 -12.82
CA GLY A 121 -4.95 9.18 -13.58
C GLY A 121 -6.01 9.83 -12.70
N ILE A 122 -7.16 10.11 -13.31
CA ILE A 122 -8.28 10.72 -12.59
C ILE A 122 -8.83 9.71 -11.58
N PRO A 123 -9.08 10.12 -10.31
CA PRO A 123 -9.64 9.22 -9.31
C PRO A 123 -10.97 8.60 -9.76
N SER A 124 -11.15 7.32 -9.42
CA SER A 124 -12.41 6.60 -9.64
C SER A 124 -13.53 7.14 -8.75
N TYR A 125 -13.17 7.61 -7.56
CA TYR A 125 -14.10 8.13 -6.58
C TYR A 125 -13.42 9.14 -5.66
N ASN A 126 -14.21 10.13 -5.21
CA ASN A 126 -13.81 11.12 -4.22
C ASN A 126 -14.94 11.20 -3.18
N ASP A 127 -14.62 11.02 -1.90
CA ASP A 127 -15.63 11.00 -0.84
C ASP A 127 -16.10 12.40 -0.37
N GLY A 128 -15.42 13.45 -0.84
CA GLY A 128 -15.70 14.82 -0.40
C GLY A 128 -15.12 15.18 0.98
N PHE A 129 -14.41 14.26 1.66
CA PHE A 129 -13.82 14.43 2.98
C PHE A 129 -12.29 14.35 2.97
N GLY A 130 -11.68 14.42 1.79
CA GLY A 130 -10.23 14.37 1.63
C GLY A 130 -9.70 13.07 1.05
N TRP A 131 -10.48 12.01 1.00
CA TRP A 131 -10.08 10.75 0.41
C TRP A 131 -10.39 10.70 -1.08
N GLN A 132 -9.40 10.27 -1.86
CA GLN A 132 -9.54 9.91 -3.26
C GLN A 132 -9.15 8.45 -3.45
N PHE A 133 -9.90 7.76 -4.32
CA PHE A 133 -9.72 6.33 -4.56
C PHE A 133 -9.54 6.07 -6.05
N TRP A 134 -8.60 5.18 -6.35
CA TRP A 134 -8.39 4.62 -7.68
C TRP A 134 -8.62 3.13 -7.61
N PHE A 135 -9.28 2.59 -8.59
CA PHE A 135 -9.68 1.19 -8.60
C PHE A 135 -9.54 0.61 -9.98
N SER A 136 -8.94 -0.59 -10.07
CA SER A 136 -8.92 -1.40 -11.28
C SER A 136 -9.51 -2.78 -11.02
N GLN A 137 -10.14 -3.32 -12.04
CA GLN A 137 -10.67 -4.67 -12.07
C GLN A 137 -10.29 -5.27 -13.41
N ARG A 138 -9.63 -6.43 -13.38
CA ARG A 138 -9.26 -7.13 -14.59
C ARG A 138 -9.30 -8.64 -14.40
N PHE A 139 -9.52 -9.35 -15.50
CA PHE A 139 -9.47 -10.81 -15.54
C PHE A 139 -8.14 -11.23 -16.15
N LEU A 140 -7.39 -12.07 -15.44
CA LEU A 140 -6.12 -12.62 -15.87
C LEU A 140 -6.19 -14.13 -15.89
N LYS A 141 -5.38 -14.77 -16.75
CA LYS A 141 -5.15 -16.22 -16.67
C LYS A 141 -4.01 -16.49 -15.70
N ASN A 142 -4.25 -17.35 -14.72
CA ASN A 142 -3.21 -17.82 -13.81
C ASN A 142 -2.30 -18.87 -14.48
N ALA A 143 -1.29 -19.36 -13.76
CA ALA A 143 -0.35 -20.37 -14.25
C ALA A 143 -1.01 -21.70 -14.67
N ARG A 144 -2.23 -21.97 -14.18
CA ARG A 144 -3.04 -23.16 -14.54
C ARG A 144 -3.96 -22.92 -15.74
N GLY A 145 -3.90 -21.73 -16.34
CA GLY A 145 -4.78 -21.34 -17.44
C GLY A 145 -6.22 -21.00 -17.01
N LEU A 146 -6.49 -20.94 -15.70
CA LEU A 146 -7.78 -20.55 -15.16
C LEU A 146 -7.89 -19.04 -15.08
N GLN A 147 -9.12 -18.54 -15.30
CA GLN A 147 -9.40 -17.12 -15.16
C GLN A 147 -9.42 -16.70 -13.70
N GLU A 148 -8.78 -15.58 -13.42
CA GLU A 148 -8.64 -15.02 -12.08
C GLU A 148 -9.05 -13.54 -12.10
N LEU A 149 -9.88 -13.15 -11.16
CA LEU A 149 -10.29 -11.76 -10.98
C LEU A 149 -9.26 -11.06 -10.10
N GLU A 150 -8.66 -9.99 -10.63
CA GLU A 150 -7.75 -9.13 -9.88
C GLU A 150 -8.41 -7.79 -9.59
N LEU A 151 -8.44 -7.41 -8.33
CA LEU A 151 -8.92 -6.12 -7.84
C LEU A 151 -7.75 -5.38 -7.20
N ASP A 152 -7.47 -4.18 -7.67
CA ASP A 152 -6.42 -3.33 -7.11
C ASP A 152 -7.01 -1.97 -6.71
N TRP A 153 -6.68 -1.55 -5.50
CA TRP A 153 -7.17 -0.32 -4.89
C TRP A 153 -6.01 0.55 -4.44
N LEU A 154 -6.14 1.83 -4.68
CA LEU A 154 -5.31 2.85 -4.08
C LEU A 154 -6.23 3.88 -3.45
N GLY A 155 -6.06 4.13 -2.16
CA GLY A 155 -6.75 5.22 -1.44
C GLY A 155 -5.73 6.19 -0.89
N VAL A 156 -5.99 7.49 -1.03
CA VAL A 156 -5.10 8.54 -0.51
C VAL A 156 -5.95 9.61 0.14
N GLU A 157 -5.59 9.96 1.38
CA GLU A 157 -6.19 11.08 2.10
C GLU A 157 -5.32 12.32 1.96
N PHE A 158 -5.93 13.40 1.53
CA PHE A 158 -5.32 14.72 1.40
C PHE A 158 -5.82 15.64 2.50
N GLN A 159 -4.90 16.29 3.18
CA GLN A 159 -5.17 17.37 4.14
C GLN A 159 -4.31 18.57 3.76
N ASN A 160 -4.93 19.75 3.73
CA ASN A 160 -4.24 20.98 3.31
C ASN A 160 -3.53 20.84 1.95
N GLY A 161 -4.17 20.12 1.01
CA GLY A 161 -3.65 19.92 -0.34
C GLY A 161 -2.47 18.97 -0.46
N ARG A 162 -2.17 18.16 0.56
CA ARG A 162 -1.05 17.21 0.58
C ARG A 162 -1.50 15.84 1.08
N ALA A 163 -0.97 14.78 0.49
CA ALA A 163 -1.21 13.41 0.95
C ALA A 163 -0.62 13.19 2.34
N VAL A 164 -1.44 12.75 3.29
CA VAL A 164 -1.03 12.49 4.68
C VAL A 164 -1.08 11.01 5.04
N ARG A 165 -1.88 10.22 4.33
CA ARG A 165 -1.93 8.76 4.45
C ARG A 165 -2.46 8.14 3.17
N GLY A 166 -2.20 6.85 3.00
CA GLY A 166 -2.73 6.10 1.89
C GLY A 166 -2.64 4.60 2.12
N PHE A 167 -3.36 3.85 1.30
CA PHE A 167 -3.26 2.40 1.28
C PHE A 167 -3.31 1.88 -0.15
N ALA A 168 -2.67 0.75 -0.36
CA ALA A 168 -2.76 -0.05 -1.58
C ALA A 168 -3.16 -1.46 -1.22
N SER A 169 -4.07 -2.05 -1.95
CA SER A 169 -4.56 -3.41 -1.70
C SER A 169 -4.76 -4.14 -3.02
N LEU A 170 -4.26 -5.36 -3.08
CA LEU A 170 -4.45 -6.26 -4.20
C LEU A 170 -5.16 -7.52 -3.73
N VAL A 171 -6.27 -7.84 -4.38
CA VAL A 171 -7.03 -9.08 -4.14
C VAL A 171 -7.14 -9.86 -5.44
N LYS A 172 -6.82 -11.14 -5.39
CA LYS A 172 -7.03 -12.08 -6.48
C LYS A 172 -8.00 -13.16 -6.04
N ASN A 173 -9.07 -13.29 -6.78
CA ASN A 173 -10.08 -14.31 -6.54
C ASN A 173 -10.15 -15.26 -7.73
N PRO A 174 -9.95 -16.58 -7.54
CA PRO A 174 -10.21 -17.56 -8.59
C PRO A 174 -11.70 -17.50 -8.97
N SER A 175 -11.99 -17.47 -10.25
CA SER A 175 -13.34 -17.52 -10.80
C SER A 175 -13.72 -18.94 -11.14
#